data_ce191f8e5be35a42a5e59d4b9a2b4827
#
_entry.id   ce191f8e5be35a42a5e59d4b9a2b4827
#
_cell.length_a   1.000
_cell.length_b   1.000
_cell.length_c   1.000
_cell.angle_alpha   90.00
_cell.angle_beta   90.00
_cell.angle_gamma   90.00
#
_symmetry.space_group_name_H-M   'P 1'
#
loop_
_entity.id
_entity.type
_entity.pdbx_description
1 polymer ?
#
loop_
_entity_poly.entity_id
_entity_poly.type
_entity_poly.pdbx_seq_one_letter_code
_entity_poly.pdbx_strand_id
1 'polypeptide(L)'
;MALKFNFESLDNKLPKRDINSHKGNNGRVLIVAGSEGMGGAGILASEASLFSGSGLVSLFTHKSNVSASLERNPEIMVLGIDDCIEYSNNLDVLLIGPGLGSDKWSKLMSKYLDQVNKNICLVVDAGGLSFLKSTPLVLECKSTILTPHPGEAANLLDTTVEAIQGDRENSAKKIAEKYGVSAVILKGHK
;
A
#
# COMPACT_ATOMS: atom_id res chain seq x y z
N MET A 1 -11.14 -17.58 17.73
CA MET A 1 -10.79 -16.77 18.91
C MET A 1 -9.75 -15.75 18.47
N ALA A 2 -9.97 -14.45 18.69
CA ALA A 2 -9.00 -13.42 18.30
C ALA A 2 -7.79 -13.47 19.25
N LEU A 3 -6.59 -13.44 18.70
CA LEU A 3 -5.35 -13.35 19.47
C LEU A 3 -4.99 -11.86 19.65
N LYS A 4 -4.87 -11.42 20.91
CA LYS A 4 -4.30 -10.11 21.23
C LYS A 4 -2.80 -10.24 21.41
N PHE A 5 -2.04 -9.37 20.74
CA PHE A 5 -0.58 -9.33 20.90
C PHE A 5 -0.10 -7.89 21.03
N ASN A 6 1.07 -7.71 21.56
CA ASN A 6 1.81 -6.48 21.62
C ASN A 6 3.22 -6.71 21.07
N PHE A 7 4.01 -5.64 20.94
CA PHE A 7 5.37 -5.75 20.37
C PHE A 7 6.28 -6.69 21.17
N GLU A 8 6.15 -6.71 22.51
CA GLU A 8 6.96 -7.57 23.38
C GLU A 8 6.66 -9.06 23.18
N SER A 9 5.42 -9.40 22.82
CA SER A 9 4.98 -10.77 22.60
C SER A 9 5.36 -11.35 21.23
N LEU A 10 5.97 -10.56 20.36
CA LEU A 10 6.41 -11.02 19.04
C LEU A 10 7.78 -11.70 19.12
N ASP A 11 7.86 -12.94 18.67
CA ASP A 11 9.12 -13.70 18.64
C ASP A 11 10.13 -13.12 17.65
N ASN A 12 9.68 -12.71 16.46
CA ASN A 12 10.50 -12.15 15.40
C ASN A 12 10.12 -10.68 15.15
N LYS A 13 10.70 -9.77 15.94
CA LYS A 13 10.36 -8.35 15.87
C LYS A 13 10.84 -7.67 14.60
N LEU A 14 12.12 -7.82 14.30
CA LEU A 14 12.74 -7.28 13.09
C LEU A 14 13.89 -8.21 12.65
N PRO A 15 14.06 -8.46 11.37
CA PRO A 15 15.21 -9.23 10.88
C PRO A 15 16.50 -8.48 11.18
N LYS A 16 17.52 -9.19 11.69
CA LYS A 16 18.85 -8.63 11.82
C LYS A 16 19.44 -8.45 10.42
N ARG A 17 19.96 -7.26 10.15
CA ARG A 17 20.68 -6.99 8.91
C ARG A 17 22.08 -7.59 9.00
N ASP A 18 22.55 -8.14 7.88
CA ASP A 18 23.97 -8.50 7.73
C ASP A 18 24.82 -7.24 7.81
N ILE A 19 25.97 -7.33 8.48
CA ILE A 19 26.90 -6.21 8.63
C ILE A 19 27.45 -5.71 7.28
N ASN A 20 27.49 -6.59 6.28
CA ASN A 20 27.91 -6.27 4.93
C ASN A 20 26.75 -5.91 3.99
N SER A 21 25.51 -5.81 4.50
CA SER A 21 24.36 -5.46 3.67
C SER A 21 24.44 -4.01 3.19
N HIS A 22 24.05 -3.78 1.96
CA HIS A 22 23.88 -2.46 1.39
C HIS A 22 22.39 -2.19 1.12
N LYS A 23 22.03 -0.93 0.82
CA LYS A 23 20.63 -0.53 0.62
C LYS A 23 19.85 -1.42 -0.38
N GLY A 24 20.50 -1.94 -1.43
CA GLY A 24 19.87 -2.82 -2.40
C GLY A 24 19.45 -4.20 -1.85
N ASN A 25 19.99 -4.63 -0.68
CA ASN A 25 19.63 -5.89 -0.02
C ASN A 25 18.43 -5.72 0.95
N ASN A 26 18.05 -4.48 1.27
CA ASN A 26 17.04 -4.19 2.28
C ASN A 26 15.66 -3.88 1.68
N GLY A 27 15.41 -4.39 0.48
CA GLY A 27 14.14 -4.27 -0.22
C GLY A 27 13.98 -2.98 -1.03
N ARG A 28 13.28 -3.10 -2.15
CA ARG A 28 12.94 -2.02 -3.09
C ARG A 28 11.44 -1.83 -3.09
N VAL A 29 10.99 -0.65 -2.70
CA VAL A 29 9.57 -0.30 -2.57
C VAL A 29 9.22 0.76 -3.59
N LEU A 30 8.20 0.50 -4.39
CA LEU A 30 7.54 1.50 -5.21
C LEU A 30 6.22 1.91 -4.54
N ILE A 31 6.02 3.18 -4.41
CA ILE A 31 4.80 3.79 -3.87
C ILE A 31 4.14 4.60 -4.99
N VAL A 32 2.92 4.25 -5.35
CA VAL A 32 2.09 4.96 -6.32
C VAL A 32 1.00 5.69 -5.54
N ALA A 33 1.18 6.99 -5.36
CA ALA A 33 0.40 7.76 -4.40
C ALA A 33 0.39 9.27 -4.73
N GLY A 34 -0.55 10.00 -4.14
CA GLY A 34 -0.56 11.46 -4.18
C GLY A 34 -1.01 12.04 -5.52
N SER A 35 -2.32 12.08 -5.78
CA SER A 35 -2.90 12.88 -6.85
C SER A 35 -2.69 14.38 -6.61
N GLU A 36 -3.10 15.22 -7.55
CA GLU A 36 -3.01 16.67 -7.40
C GLU A 36 -3.70 17.14 -6.10
N GLY A 37 -2.98 17.93 -5.30
CA GLY A 37 -3.44 18.39 -4.00
C GLY A 37 -3.36 17.37 -2.86
N MET A 38 -3.01 16.10 -3.12
CA MET A 38 -2.93 15.02 -2.14
C MET A 38 -1.50 14.49 -1.95
N GLY A 39 -0.49 15.27 -2.31
CA GLY A 39 0.93 14.87 -2.25
C GLY A 39 1.41 14.45 -0.88
N GLY A 40 0.86 15.03 0.19
CA GLY A 40 1.20 14.68 1.57
C GLY A 40 1.01 13.19 1.89
N ALA A 41 0.01 12.53 1.29
CA ALA A 41 -0.21 11.10 1.49
C ALA A 41 0.94 10.25 0.92
N GLY A 42 1.43 10.62 -0.27
CA GLY A 42 2.61 9.97 -0.89
C GLY A 42 3.88 10.19 -0.07
N ILE A 43 4.10 11.41 0.39
CA ILE A 43 5.26 11.77 1.24
C ILE A 43 5.26 10.93 2.52
N LEU A 44 4.15 10.92 3.26
CA LEU A 44 4.05 10.18 4.52
C LEU A 44 4.22 8.67 4.33
N ALA A 45 3.63 8.09 3.29
CA ALA A 45 3.80 6.67 2.98
C ALA A 45 5.26 6.33 2.65
N SER A 46 5.94 7.20 1.91
CA SER A 46 7.34 7.01 1.52
C SER A 46 8.28 7.16 2.72
N GLU A 47 8.07 8.15 3.57
CA GLU A 47 8.83 8.32 4.82
C GLU A 47 8.61 7.13 5.76
N ALA A 48 7.37 6.67 5.93
CA ALA A 48 7.08 5.50 6.75
C ALA A 48 7.80 4.25 6.24
N SER A 49 7.81 4.02 4.94
CA SER A 49 8.56 2.93 4.32
C SER A 49 10.07 3.04 4.58
N LEU A 50 10.66 4.21 4.34
CA LEU A 50 12.09 4.45 4.53
C LEU A 50 12.50 4.27 6.00
N PHE A 51 11.77 4.87 6.93
CA PHE A 51 12.06 4.80 8.37
C PHE A 51 11.77 3.43 8.98
N SER A 52 10.90 2.63 8.35
CA SER A 52 10.71 1.22 8.72
C SER A 52 11.84 0.31 8.21
N GLY A 53 12.78 0.86 7.44
CA GLY A 53 14.00 0.17 7.05
C GLY A 53 14.04 -0.33 5.61
N SER A 54 13.16 0.12 4.73
CA SER A 54 13.29 -0.16 3.29
C SER A 54 14.60 0.41 2.74
N GLY A 55 15.28 -0.35 1.90
CA GLY A 55 16.60 0.05 1.39
C GLY A 55 16.53 1.07 0.29
N LEU A 56 15.54 0.97 -0.60
CA LEU A 56 15.29 1.89 -1.70
C LEU A 56 13.79 2.17 -1.78
N VAL A 57 13.41 3.44 -1.69
CA VAL A 57 12.01 3.88 -1.78
C VAL A 57 11.85 4.81 -2.97
N SER A 58 10.95 4.44 -3.88
CA SER A 58 10.55 5.27 -5.01
C SER A 58 9.10 5.73 -4.83
N LEU A 59 8.85 7.01 -5.05
CA LEU A 59 7.51 7.59 -5.06
C LEU A 59 7.15 8.01 -6.49
N PHE A 60 6.13 7.37 -7.06
CA PHE A 60 5.48 7.82 -8.28
C PHE A 60 4.23 8.62 -7.89
N THR A 61 4.21 9.87 -8.24
CA THR A 61 3.21 10.84 -7.80
C THR A 61 2.80 11.78 -8.92
N HIS A 62 1.74 12.55 -8.73
CA HIS A 62 1.40 13.62 -9.66
C HIS A 62 2.53 14.65 -9.69
N LYS A 63 2.86 15.16 -10.88
CA LYS A 63 3.99 16.06 -11.10
C LYS A 63 4.02 17.30 -10.20
N SER A 64 2.87 17.80 -9.78
CA SER A 64 2.78 18.95 -8.87
C SER A 64 3.36 18.70 -7.48
N ASN A 65 3.58 17.43 -7.10
CA ASN A 65 4.05 17.05 -5.78
C ASN A 65 5.56 16.82 -5.70
N VAL A 66 6.26 16.80 -6.85
CA VAL A 66 7.69 16.40 -6.92
C VAL A 66 8.58 17.31 -6.06
N SER A 67 8.45 18.62 -6.24
CA SER A 67 9.28 19.60 -5.50
C SER A 67 9.11 19.47 -4.00
N ALA A 68 7.85 19.49 -3.53
CA ALA A 68 7.54 19.34 -2.11
C ALA A 68 8.05 18.02 -1.52
N SER A 69 8.00 16.93 -2.30
CA SER A 69 8.48 15.62 -1.87
C SER A 69 10.01 15.60 -1.71
N LEU A 70 10.75 16.16 -2.68
CA LEU A 70 12.21 16.24 -2.63
C LEU A 70 12.70 17.22 -1.55
N GLU A 71 12.02 18.34 -1.37
CA GLU A 71 12.31 19.29 -0.29
C GLU A 71 12.11 18.66 1.09
N ARG A 72 11.08 17.83 1.22
CA ARG A 72 10.77 17.15 2.49
C ARG A 72 11.77 16.05 2.82
N ASN A 73 12.09 15.19 1.85
CA ASN A 73 13.03 14.09 2.06
C ASN A 73 13.78 13.72 0.79
N PRO A 74 15.04 14.17 0.63
CA PRO A 74 15.83 13.91 -0.58
C PRO A 74 16.33 12.46 -0.71
N GLU A 75 16.14 11.60 0.29
CA GLU A 75 16.49 10.17 0.20
C GLU A 75 15.46 9.36 -0.59
N ILE A 76 14.25 9.91 -0.78
CA ILE A 76 13.19 9.28 -1.57
C ILE A 76 13.39 9.62 -3.03
N MET A 77 13.39 8.60 -3.90
CA MET A 77 13.46 8.77 -5.34
C MET A 77 12.08 9.14 -5.88
N VAL A 78 11.87 10.42 -6.19
CA VAL A 78 10.55 10.93 -6.59
C VAL A 78 10.48 11.10 -8.10
N LEU A 79 9.43 10.54 -8.71
CA LEU A 79 9.12 10.72 -10.12
C LEU A 79 7.69 11.23 -10.29
N GLY A 80 7.58 12.39 -10.93
CA GLY A 80 6.30 12.92 -11.39
C GLY A 80 5.91 12.24 -12.68
N ILE A 81 4.78 11.53 -12.68
CA ILE A 81 4.33 10.76 -13.84
C ILE A 81 2.99 11.26 -14.34
N ASP A 82 2.82 11.29 -15.65
CA ASP A 82 1.58 11.67 -16.34
C ASP A 82 0.91 10.44 -16.98
N ASP A 83 1.59 9.29 -17.04
CA ASP A 83 1.07 8.01 -17.56
C ASP A 83 1.62 6.83 -16.73
N CYS A 84 0.97 5.68 -16.85
CA CYS A 84 1.47 4.44 -16.27
C CYS A 84 2.68 3.97 -17.09
N ILE A 85 3.83 3.92 -16.45
CA ILE A 85 5.09 3.45 -17.03
C ILE A 85 5.49 2.09 -16.44
N GLU A 86 6.24 1.31 -17.17
CA GLU A 86 6.82 0.09 -16.62
C GLU A 86 7.83 0.42 -15.52
N TYR A 87 7.80 -0.34 -14.45
CA TYR A 87 8.80 -0.26 -13.38
C TYR A 87 9.82 -1.41 -13.48
N SER A 88 10.95 -1.23 -12.79
CA SER A 88 12.02 -2.24 -12.78
C SER A 88 11.55 -3.61 -12.32
N ASN A 89 11.95 -4.68 -13.01
CA ASN A 89 11.68 -6.08 -12.66
C ASN A 89 12.25 -6.52 -11.29
N ASN A 90 13.03 -5.66 -10.62
CA ASN A 90 13.63 -5.92 -9.32
C ASN A 90 12.86 -5.26 -8.16
N LEU A 91 11.55 -5.09 -8.29
CA LEU A 91 10.69 -4.56 -7.24
C LEU A 91 10.31 -5.67 -6.26
N ASP A 92 10.42 -5.39 -4.95
CA ASP A 92 10.01 -6.30 -3.88
C ASP A 92 8.59 -6.00 -3.40
N VAL A 93 8.24 -4.72 -3.31
CA VAL A 93 6.94 -4.25 -2.79
C VAL A 93 6.38 -3.13 -3.66
N LEU A 94 5.11 -3.25 -4.03
CA LEU A 94 4.27 -2.16 -4.55
C LEU A 94 3.27 -1.74 -3.47
N LEU A 95 3.29 -0.48 -3.09
CA LEU A 95 2.21 0.17 -2.34
C LEU A 95 1.44 1.09 -3.29
N ILE A 96 0.12 0.91 -3.34
CA ILE A 96 -0.73 1.77 -4.18
C ILE A 96 -1.95 2.26 -3.40
N GLY A 97 -2.30 3.53 -3.60
CA GLY A 97 -3.58 4.04 -3.13
C GLY A 97 -3.58 5.29 -2.26
N PRO A 98 -2.59 5.55 -1.37
CA PRO A 98 -2.60 6.74 -0.52
C PRO A 98 -2.72 8.03 -1.36
N GLY A 99 -3.75 8.84 -1.08
CA GLY A 99 -4.00 10.07 -1.84
C GLY A 99 -4.42 9.88 -3.29
N LEU A 100 -4.82 8.68 -3.72
CA LEU A 100 -5.52 8.48 -4.97
C LEU A 100 -7.02 8.72 -4.78
N GLY A 101 -7.62 9.43 -5.73
CA GLY A 101 -9.04 9.74 -5.75
C GLY A 101 -9.77 9.10 -6.93
N SER A 102 -10.83 9.76 -7.38
CA SER A 102 -11.61 9.35 -8.56
C SER A 102 -11.26 10.14 -9.83
N ASP A 103 -10.25 11.00 -9.75
CA ASP A 103 -9.79 11.82 -10.87
C ASP A 103 -9.15 10.97 -11.98
N LYS A 104 -8.92 11.60 -13.15
CA LYS A 104 -8.39 10.90 -14.32
C LYS A 104 -6.98 10.34 -14.08
N TRP A 105 -6.13 11.08 -13.38
CA TRP A 105 -4.76 10.66 -13.09
C TRP A 105 -4.76 9.44 -12.13
N SER A 106 -5.55 9.50 -11.07
CA SER A 106 -5.70 8.38 -10.12
C SER A 106 -6.21 7.10 -10.80
N LYS A 107 -7.17 7.22 -11.71
CA LYS A 107 -7.64 6.09 -12.53
C LYS A 107 -6.56 5.52 -13.44
N LEU A 108 -5.69 6.38 -13.99
CA LEU A 108 -4.56 5.92 -14.78
C LEU A 108 -3.55 5.15 -13.92
N MET A 109 -3.31 5.63 -12.69
CA MET A 109 -2.41 4.96 -11.75
C MET A 109 -2.92 3.59 -11.31
N SER A 110 -4.22 3.31 -11.34
CA SER A 110 -4.75 1.98 -11.03
C SER A 110 -4.20 0.87 -11.93
N LYS A 111 -3.74 1.21 -13.14
CA LYS A 111 -3.09 0.26 -14.08
C LYS A 111 -1.81 -0.37 -13.54
N TYR A 112 -1.20 0.20 -12.49
CA TYR A 112 -0.09 -0.45 -11.80
C TYR A 112 -0.49 -1.77 -11.13
N LEU A 113 -1.77 -1.95 -10.81
CA LEU A 113 -2.29 -3.23 -10.32
C LEU A 113 -2.17 -4.34 -11.38
N ASP A 114 -2.26 -3.99 -12.67
CA ASP A 114 -2.13 -4.94 -13.79
C ASP A 114 -0.67 -5.39 -14.02
N GLN A 115 0.30 -4.65 -13.48
CA GLN A 115 1.73 -4.95 -13.60
C GLN A 115 2.27 -5.83 -12.46
N VAL A 116 1.43 -6.16 -11.47
CA VAL A 116 1.84 -7.00 -10.34
C VAL A 116 2.10 -8.42 -10.82
N ASN A 117 3.14 -9.05 -10.27
CA ASN A 117 3.53 -10.42 -10.59
C ASN A 117 3.89 -11.19 -9.32
N LYS A 118 4.05 -12.51 -9.44
CA LYS A 118 4.28 -13.46 -8.33
C LYS A 118 5.53 -13.19 -7.47
N ASN A 119 6.41 -12.28 -7.86
CA ASN A 119 7.60 -11.91 -7.08
C ASN A 119 7.36 -10.70 -6.18
N ILE A 120 6.27 -9.96 -6.37
CA ILE A 120 5.98 -8.69 -5.71
C ILE A 120 5.03 -8.91 -4.54
N CYS A 121 5.31 -8.27 -3.41
CA CYS A 121 4.34 -8.08 -2.34
C CYS A 121 3.53 -6.80 -2.64
N LEU A 122 2.20 -6.91 -2.61
CA LEU A 122 1.29 -5.80 -2.88
C LEU A 122 0.66 -5.29 -1.59
N VAL A 123 0.69 -3.98 -1.38
CA VAL A 123 -0.07 -3.30 -0.33
C VAL A 123 -1.05 -2.34 -0.99
N VAL A 124 -2.33 -2.44 -0.64
CA VAL A 124 -3.40 -1.60 -1.20
C VAL A 124 -4.10 -0.84 -0.08
N ASP A 125 -4.11 0.48 -0.18
CA ASP A 125 -4.76 1.37 0.79
C ASP A 125 -5.64 2.41 0.08
N ALA A 126 -6.51 3.05 0.81
CA ALA A 126 -7.29 4.22 0.40
C ALA A 126 -7.92 4.08 -1.01
N GLY A 127 -7.63 5.01 -1.93
CA GLY A 127 -8.17 4.98 -3.30
C GLY A 127 -7.87 3.68 -4.06
N GLY A 128 -6.75 3.02 -3.76
CA GLY A 128 -6.40 1.72 -4.33
C GLY A 128 -7.43 0.63 -4.05
N LEU A 129 -8.03 0.65 -2.85
CA LEU A 129 -9.09 -0.30 -2.47
C LEU A 129 -10.36 -0.13 -3.32
N SER A 130 -10.68 1.10 -3.71
CA SER A 130 -11.83 1.37 -4.59
C SER A 130 -11.58 0.85 -6.01
N PHE A 131 -10.36 0.95 -6.50
CA PHE A 131 -9.97 0.38 -7.79
C PHE A 131 -9.99 -1.14 -7.76
N LEU A 132 -9.48 -1.76 -6.70
CA LEU A 132 -9.53 -3.20 -6.51
C LEU A 132 -10.96 -3.74 -6.53
N LYS A 133 -11.92 -3.01 -5.95
CA LYS A 133 -13.33 -3.38 -6.00
C LYS A 133 -13.91 -3.35 -7.42
N SER A 134 -13.53 -2.37 -8.22
CA SER A 134 -14.07 -2.17 -9.56
C SER A 134 -13.43 -3.06 -10.64
N THR A 135 -12.31 -3.69 -10.32
CA THR A 135 -11.56 -4.54 -11.24
C THR A 135 -11.44 -5.94 -10.63
N PRO A 136 -12.08 -6.96 -11.20
CA PRO A 136 -11.88 -8.34 -10.76
C PRO A 136 -10.48 -8.79 -11.19
N LEU A 137 -9.49 -8.49 -10.35
CA LEU A 137 -8.10 -8.88 -10.56
C LEU A 137 -7.85 -10.21 -9.87
N VAL A 138 -7.39 -11.20 -10.64
CA VAL A 138 -6.63 -12.31 -10.08
C VAL A 138 -5.23 -11.75 -9.81
N LEU A 139 -4.99 -11.32 -8.58
CA LEU A 139 -3.68 -10.79 -8.17
C LEU A 139 -2.67 -11.92 -8.06
N GLU A 140 -1.99 -12.23 -9.16
CA GLU A 140 -0.86 -13.17 -9.15
C GLU A 140 0.38 -12.50 -8.54
N CYS A 141 0.38 -12.28 -7.22
CA CYS A 141 1.49 -11.68 -6.50
C CYS A 141 1.97 -12.60 -5.37
N LYS A 142 3.17 -12.34 -4.85
CA LYS A 142 3.77 -13.10 -3.76
C LYS A 142 2.91 -13.06 -2.49
N SER A 143 2.38 -11.90 -2.16
CA SER A 143 1.42 -11.68 -1.08
C SER A 143 0.68 -10.37 -1.31
N THR A 144 -0.55 -10.28 -0.81
CA THR A 144 -1.34 -9.04 -0.85
C THR A 144 -1.81 -8.69 0.54
N ILE A 145 -1.68 -7.41 0.91
CA ILE A 145 -2.16 -6.84 2.15
C ILE A 145 -3.12 -5.70 1.82
N LEU A 146 -4.34 -5.76 2.35
CA LEU A 146 -5.29 -4.65 2.28
C LEU A 146 -5.36 -3.95 3.64
N THR A 147 -5.46 -2.61 3.61
CA THR A 147 -5.48 -1.81 4.85
C THR A 147 -6.71 -0.91 4.97
N PRO A 148 -7.95 -1.47 4.89
CA PRO A 148 -9.15 -0.67 4.90
C PRO A 148 -9.45 -0.05 6.28
N HIS A 149 -9.93 1.20 6.31
CA HIS A 149 -10.69 1.71 7.44
C HIS A 149 -12.15 1.18 7.39
N PRO A 150 -12.99 1.34 8.44
CA PRO A 150 -14.33 0.75 8.44
C PRO A 150 -15.22 1.15 7.27
N GLY A 151 -15.12 2.39 6.77
CA GLY A 151 -15.87 2.85 5.61
C GLY A 151 -15.42 2.18 4.30
N GLU A 152 -14.11 2.01 4.12
CA GLU A 152 -13.53 1.27 2.98
C GLU A 152 -13.90 -0.21 3.05
N ALA A 153 -13.86 -0.81 4.25
CA ALA A 153 -14.27 -2.20 4.47
C ALA A 153 -15.77 -2.40 4.14
N ALA A 154 -16.62 -1.47 4.55
CA ALA A 154 -18.04 -1.47 4.22
C ALA A 154 -18.27 -1.41 2.70
N ASN A 155 -17.52 -0.56 2.01
CA ASN A 155 -17.54 -0.49 0.55
C ASN A 155 -17.07 -1.80 -0.12
N LEU A 156 -15.99 -2.42 0.37
CA LEU A 156 -15.48 -3.69 -0.17
C LEU A 156 -16.47 -4.86 -0.01
N LEU A 157 -17.24 -4.88 1.08
CA LEU A 157 -18.21 -5.94 1.38
C LEU A 157 -19.66 -5.59 0.98
N ASP A 158 -19.90 -4.42 0.39
CA ASP A 158 -21.25 -3.95 0.03
C ASP A 158 -22.20 -3.95 1.24
N THR A 159 -21.74 -3.42 2.38
CA THR A 159 -22.44 -3.41 3.67
C THR A 159 -22.32 -2.04 4.36
N THR A 160 -22.75 -1.93 5.61
CA THR A 160 -22.68 -0.68 6.38
C THR A 160 -21.48 -0.66 7.33
N VAL A 161 -21.08 0.54 7.76
CA VAL A 161 -20.00 0.73 8.74
C VAL A 161 -20.37 0.09 10.08
N GLU A 162 -21.65 0.15 10.48
CA GLU A 162 -22.18 -0.43 11.69
C GLU A 162 -22.00 -1.97 11.68
N ALA A 163 -22.28 -2.61 10.54
CA ALA A 163 -22.08 -4.05 10.38
C ALA A 163 -20.60 -4.44 10.47
N ILE A 164 -19.70 -3.66 9.88
CA ILE A 164 -18.25 -3.86 10.01
C ILE A 164 -17.79 -3.72 11.46
N GLN A 165 -18.25 -2.69 12.16
CA GLN A 165 -17.86 -2.43 13.54
C GLN A 165 -18.46 -3.44 14.52
N GLY A 166 -19.65 -3.98 14.20
CA GLY A 166 -20.32 -5.02 15.01
C GLY A 166 -19.56 -6.35 15.05
N ASP A 167 -18.84 -6.69 13.98
CA ASP A 167 -18.02 -7.91 13.91
C ASP A 167 -16.78 -7.68 13.04
N ARG A 168 -15.80 -6.99 13.59
CA ARG A 168 -14.57 -6.58 12.89
C ARG A 168 -13.73 -7.77 12.45
N GLU A 169 -13.61 -8.81 13.31
CA GLU A 169 -12.80 -9.99 13.00
C GLU A 169 -13.36 -10.73 11.79
N ASN A 170 -14.65 -11.02 11.80
CA ASN A 170 -15.31 -11.72 10.70
C ASN A 170 -15.36 -10.86 9.43
N SER A 171 -15.52 -9.55 9.56
CA SER A 171 -15.45 -8.62 8.42
C SER A 171 -14.08 -8.65 7.74
N ALA A 172 -12.99 -8.64 8.49
CA ALA A 172 -11.65 -8.75 7.93
C ALA A 172 -11.43 -10.10 7.24
N LYS A 173 -11.91 -11.21 7.82
CA LYS A 173 -11.86 -12.55 7.20
C LYS A 173 -12.64 -12.59 5.89
N LYS A 174 -13.86 -12.08 5.88
CA LYS A 174 -14.70 -12.01 4.66
C LYS A 174 -14.04 -11.21 3.54
N ILE A 175 -13.36 -10.11 3.87
CA ILE A 175 -12.59 -9.34 2.87
C ILE A 175 -11.43 -10.19 2.35
N ALA A 176 -10.67 -10.85 3.24
CA ALA A 176 -9.55 -11.68 2.83
C ALA A 176 -9.99 -12.82 1.89
N GLU A 177 -11.09 -13.49 2.21
CA GLU A 177 -11.67 -14.55 1.39
C GLU A 177 -12.22 -14.02 0.05
N LYS A 178 -13.00 -12.94 0.09
CA LYS A 178 -13.61 -12.34 -1.13
C LYS A 178 -12.58 -11.93 -2.16
N TYR A 179 -11.45 -11.38 -1.72
CA TYR A 179 -10.39 -10.86 -2.60
C TYR A 179 -9.19 -11.81 -2.74
N GLY A 180 -9.18 -12.96 -2.06
CA GLY A 180 -8.09 -13.93 -2.13
C GLY A 180 -6.75 -13.38 -1.63
N VAL A 181 -6.75 -12.50 -0.61
CA VAL A 181 -5.56 -11.79 -0.14
C VAL A 181 -4.94 -12.42 1.09
N SER A 182 -3.63 -12.20 1.28
CA SER A 182 -2.84 -12.81 2.35
C SER A 182 -3.18 -12.26 3.74
N ALA A 183 -3.52 -10.96 3.82
CA ALA A 183 -3.88 -10.32 5.07
C ALA A 183 -4.77 -9.09 4.85
N VAL A 184 -5.59 -8.80 5.87
CA VAL A 184 -6.40 -7.57 5.95
C VAL A 184 -6.13 -6.89 7.29
N ILE A 185 -5.67 -5.65 7.24
CA ILE A 185 -5.49 -4.79 8.41
C ILE A 185 -6.68 -3.84 8.48
N LEU A 186 -7.73 -4.25 9.19
CA LEU A 186 -8.89 -3.40 9.41
C LEU A 186 -8.55 -2.30 10.42
N LYS A 187 -8.24 -1.10 9.91
CA LYS A 187 -7.90 0.09 10.71
C LYS A 187 -9.08 0.50 11.59
N GLY A 188 -8.81 1.15 12.71
CA GLY A 188 -9.85 1.71 13.54
C GLY A 188 -9.37 2.10 14.91
N HIS A 189 -10.19 2.94 15.54
CA HIS A 189 -10.08 3.31 16.95
C HIS A 189 -11.01 2.40 17.76
N LYS A 190 -10.64 2.18 19.02
CA LYS A 190 -11.50 1.46 19.97
C LYS A 190 -12.83 2.16 20.17
#